data_7419bf99d408b84833f0124bec71bb68
#
_entry.id   7419bf99d408b84833f0124bec71bb68
#
_cell.length_a   1.000
_cell.length_b   1.000
_cell.length_c   1.000
_cell.angle_alpha   90.00
_cell.angle_beta   90.00
_cell.angle_gamma   90.00
#
_symmetry.space_group_name_H-M   'P 1'
#
loop_
_entity.id
_entity.type
_entity.pdbx_description
1 polymer ?
#
loop_
_entity_poly.entity_id
_entity_poly.type
_entity_poly.pdbx_seq_one_letter_code
_entity_poly.pdbx_strand_id
1 'polypeptide(L)'
;SYFWVKPPRIVPADRVRTVKGRIAVDGSELAPFDEAEAVAAARFFRDAGISTIGVCFLHSYVNPEHEQRMRDVLEREHPDAVVSISSEVLREYREYERSMTTLVDAAVKPNIRRYVANIARRLDEFTTGSDSAAAARRVPFYVMKSNGGVLSAEEVTRQPITTVLSGPAAGALGAAMVAGAAGFDSVLTCDGGGTSTDVTVVVNGHPALTTEGSVGAYPSKIPMIDVVTVGAGGGSIAWVSPEGTLKVGPQSAGADPGPICYGKGGRDVTITDAHVVLGRIPPYLLGGEIPLDVEAARAGLQDLADRLGMSLEQTATGVLEVSAWNQANALRQITVKRGLDVRDFRMVTFGGSGSLLACRLVDVLGLKGVLVPVNPGNLSAFGLLTVDVRNDYVRTAVARHDRLDLAEVAKVLDQLTAEADAALEREGFPPPERRYVRTADLRYFGQASEVRVEMGDGPVTVELADAVANAFHAEHRRLYGYDFAGDDRQQVEWVNLRVTGVGPIRRPELVEVDAGTGAETARTGTRSVWFGEQWSPAAVYDRALLGAGDVVTGPAVIEEFGSTVPVHPHFAAEVDRFGNLMLSRTDAEEATR
;
A
#
# COMPACT_ATOMS: atom_id res chain seq x y z
N SER A 1 -23.34 -17.50 3.59
CA SER A 1 -22.54 -18.73 3.44
C SER A 1 -22.69 -19.57 4.68
N TYR A 2 -23.09 -20.83 4.57
CA TYR A 2 -23.23 -21.78 5.68
C TYR A 2 -21.89 -22.16 6.33
N PHE A 3 -20.78 -21.76 5.75
CA PHE A 3 -19.42 -22.10 6.20
C PHE A 3 -18.62 -20.87 6.65
N TRP A 4 -19.29 -19.76 7.00
CA TRP A 4 -18.56 -18.62 7.53
C TRP A 4 -18.00 -18.93 8.92
N VAL A 5 -16.67 -18.94 9.02
CA VAL A 5 -15.95 -19.10 10.27
C VAL A 5 -15.59 -17.73 10.80
N LYS A 6 -16.04 -17.41 12.00
CA LYS A 6 -15.70 -16.13 12.64
C LYS A 6 -14.17 -16.07 12.86
N PRO A 7 -13.52 -14.95 12.47
CA PRO A 7 -12.10 -14.76 12.79
C PRO A 7 -11.83 -14.93 14.30
N PRO A 8 -10.66 -15.46 14.69
CA PRO A 8 -10.29 -15.55 16.08
C PRO A 8 -10.29 -14.15 16.72
N ARG A 9 -10.58 -14.07 18.02
CA ARG A 9 -10.48 -12.81 18.74
C ARG A 9 -9.01 -12.39 18.83
N ILE A 10 -8.72 -11.10 18.57
CA ILE A 10 -7.37 -10.55 18.73
C ILE A 10 -6.88 -10.63 20.17
N VAL A 11 -7.82 -10.48 21.14
CA VAL A 11 -7.56 -10.67 22.57
C VAL A 11 -8.52 -11.72 23.12
N PRO A 12 -8.01 -12.78 23.77
CA PRO A 12 -8.85 -13.75 24.49
C PRO A 12 -9.72 -13.08 25.55
N ALA A 13 -10.95 -13.59 25.75
CA ALA A 13 -11.91 -12.96 26.64
C ALA A 13 -11.44 -12.90 28.12
N ASP A 14 -10.68 -13.89 28.56
CA ASP A 14 -10.09 -13.99 29.89
C ASP A 14 -9.00 -12.93 30.16
N ARG A 15 -8.50 -12.27 29.09
CA ARG A 15 -7.52 -11.16 29.15
C ARG A 15 -8.16 -9.79 29.00
N VAL A 16 -9.47 -9.67 28.97
CA VAL A 16 -10.19 -8.41 28.95
C VAL A 16 -10.62 -8.03 30.37
N ARG A 17 -10.37 -6.79 30.75
CA ARG A 17 -10.82 -6.22 32.05
C ARG A 17 -11.63 -4.96 31.80
N THR A 18 -12.69 -4.81 32.54
CA THR A 18 -13.52 -3.60 32.52
C THR A 18 -13.21 -2.74 33.73
N VAL A 19 -13.28 -1.44 33.55
CA VAL A 19 -13.15 -0.44 34.59
C VAL A 19 -14.37 0.46 34.52
N LYS A 20 -15.03 0.71 35.64
CA LYS A 20 -16.17 1.62 35.70
C LYS A 20 -15.76 3.05 35.39
N GLY A 21 -16.63 3.73 34.71
CA GLY A 21 -16.49 5.11 34.24
C GLY A 21 -17.30 5.29 32.97
N ARG A 22 -17.89 6.45 32.76
CA ARG A 22 -18.70 6.69 31.57
C ARG A 22 -18.62 8.14 31.14
N ILE A 23 -18.19 8.36 29.90
CA ILE A 23 -18.29 9.62 29.18
C ILE A 23 -19.53 9.58 28.28
N ALA A 24 -20.29 10.66 28.23
CA ALA A 24 -21.40 10.85 27.31
C ALA A 24 -20.93 11.24 25.91
N VAL A 25 -21.84 11.24 24.95
CA VAL A 25 -21.57 11.62 23.55
C VAL A 25 -21.17 13.10 23.41
N ASP A 26 -21.62 13.95 24.32
CA ASP A 26 -21.26 15.38 24.41
C ASP A 26 -19.96 15.65 25.18
N GLY A 27 -19.29 14.59 25.66
CA GLY A 27 -18.02 14.67 26.40
C GLY A 27 -18.19 14.89 27.91
N SER A 28 -19.41 15.02 28.41
CA SER A 28 -19.68 15.14 29.86
C SER A 28 -19.45 13.80 30.57
N GLU A 29 -19.05 13.84 31.84
CA GLU A 29 -18.86 12.63 32.64
C GLU A 29 -20.21 12.22 33.25
N LEU A 30 -20.75 11.06 32.84
CA LEU A 30 -21.96 10.44 33.38
C LEU A 30 -21.70 9.58 34.61
N ALA A 31 -20.55 8.93 34.67
CA ALA A 31 -20.09 8.18 35.82
C ALA A 31 -18.58 8.39 36.00
N PRO A 32 -18.12 8.65 37.23
CA PRO A 32 -16.70 8.86 37.48
C PRO A 32 -15.86 7.62 37.21
N PHE A 33 -14.60 7.85 36.84
CA PHE A 33 -13.62 6.81 36.68
C PHE A 33 -13.31 6.13 38.03
N ASP A 34 -13.43 4.80 38.06
CA ASP A 34 -13.14 3.99 39.25
C ASP A 34 -11.66 3.61 39.30
N GLU A 35 -10.89 4.37 40.08
CA GLU A 35 -9.44 4.15 40.21
C GLU A 35 -9.11 2.82 40.92
N ALA A 36 -9.96 2.34 41.81
CA ALA A 36 -9.71 1.07 42.50
C ALA A 36 -9.84 -0.12 41.54
N GLU A 37 -10.86 -0.12 40.66
CA GLU A 37 -10.98 -1.12 39.59
C GLU A 37 -9.83 -1.01 38.58
N ALA A 38 -9.38 0.20 38.25
CA ALA A 38 -8.25 0.43 37.36
C ALA A 38 -6.94 -0.15 37.93
N VAL A 39 -6.65 0.08 39.21
CA VAL A 39 -5.50 -0.52 39.92
C VAL A 39 -5.60 -2.04 39.94
N ALA A 40 -6.77 -2.60 40.21
CA ALA A 40 -6.99 -4.03 40.19
C ALA A 40 -6.74 -4.64 38.80
N ALA A 41 -7.18 -3.97 37.72
CA ALA A 41 -6.93 -4.38 36.34
C ALA A 41 -5.43 -4.31 36.01
N ALA A 42 -4.74 -3.24 36.37
CA ALA A 42 -3.31 -3.08 36.13
C ALA A 42 -2.47 -4.17 36.82
N ARG A 43 -2.80 -4.47 38.09
CA ARG A 43 -2.15 -5.55 38.85
C ARG A 43 -2.44 -6.93 38.25
N PHE A 44 -3.67 -7.17 37.80
CA PHE A 44 -4.00 -8.42 37.08
C PHE A 44 -3.08 -8.63 35.86
N PHE A 45 -2.88 -7.61 35.01
CA PHE A 45 -2.02 -7.74 33.84
C PHE A 45 -0.54 -7.96 34.23
N ARG A 46 -0.06 -7.24 35.21
CA ARG A 46 1.30 -7.43 35.74
C ARG A 46 1.51 -8.83 36.27
N ASP A 47 0.62 -9.32 37.13
CA ASP A 47 0.74 -10.62 37.80
C ASP A 47 0.56 -11.78 36.80
N ALA A 48 -0.18 -11.56 35.69
CA ALA A 48 -0.30 -12.49 34.56
C ALA A 48 0.86 -12.39 33.54
N GLY A 49 1.83 -11.51 33.74
CA GLY A 49 2.96 -11.29 32.81
C GLY A 49 2.55 -10.69 31.46
N ILE A 50 1.43 -9.97 31.41
CA ILE A 50 0.91 -9.35 30.19
C ILE A 50 1.39 -7.90 30.14
N SER A 51 2.40 -7.64 29.31
CA SER A 51 3.03 -6.30 29.21
C SER A 51 2.53 -5.45 28.04
N THR A 52 1.70 -5.97 27.12
CA THR A 52 1.16 -5.22 25.98
C THR A 52 -0.33 -5.01 26.18
N ILE A 53 -0.75 -3.75 26.32
CA ILE A 53 -2.10 -3.40 26.76
C ILE A 53 -2.69 -2.32 25.85
N GLY A 54 -3.88 -2.59 25.30
CA GLY A 54 -4.73 -1.60 24.64
C GLY A 54 -5.83 -1.12 25.56
N VAL A 55 -6.07 0.18 25.64
CA VAL A 55 -7.11 0.82 26.45
C VAL A 55 -8.14 1.48 25.53
N CYS A 56 -9.42 1.12 25.71
CA CYS A 56 -10.53 1.65 24.93
C CYS A 56 -11.73 1.89 25.83
N PHE A 57 -12.11 3.16 26.01
CA PHE A 57 -13.34 3.56 26.69
C PHE A 57 -14.36 4.11 25.68
N LEU A 58 -15.63 4.02 26.02
CA LEU A 58 -16.68 4.61 25.20
C LEU A 58 -16.59 6.14 25.21
N HIS A 59 -16.74 6.75 24.02
CA HIS A 59 -16.68 8.20 23.77
C HIS A 59 -15.34 8.88 24.12
N SER A 60 -14.26 8.13 24.28
CA SER A 60 -12.91 8.70 24.50
C SER A 60 -12.40 9.56 23.34
N TYR A 61 -12.98 9.41 22.15
CA TYR A 61 -12.70 10.29 21.01
C TYR A 61 -13.13 11.74 21.26
N VAL A 62 -14.16 11.97 22.09
CA VAL A 62 -14.63 13.30 22.50
C VAL A 62 -13.86 13.76 23.74
N ASN A 63 -13.85 12.95 24.80
CA ASN A 63 -13.15 13.25 26.05
C ASN A 63 -12.21 12.09 26.44
N PRO A 64 -10.89 12.27 26.32
CA PRO A 64 -9.89 11.22 26.55
C PRO A 64 -9.55 11.00 28.03
N GLU A 65 -10.10 11.77 28.96
CA GLU A 65 -9.66 11.82 30.36
C GLU A 65 -9.62 10.45 31.05
N HIS A 66 -10.63 9.60 30.86
CA HIS A 66 -10.65 8.26 31.48
C HIS A 66 -9.56 7.35 30.93
N GLU A 67 -9.24 7.45 29.63
CA GLU A 67 -8.13 6.66 29.05
C GLU A 67 -6.77 7.15 29.51
N GLN A 68 -6.59 8.47 29.63
CA GLN A 68 -5.37 9.07 30.16
C GLN A 68 -5.13 8.65 31.61
N ARG A 69 -6.16 8.73 32.46
CA ARG A 69 -6.09 8.23 33.85
C ARG A 69 -5.79 6.75 33.93
N MET A 70 -6.40 5.94 33.05
CA MET A 70 -6.10 4.49 33.00
C MET A 70 -4.64 4.23 32.63
N ARG A 71 -4.08 4.97 31.67
CA ARG A 71 -2.66 4.89 31.31
C ARG A 71 -1.78 5.25 32.50
N ASP A 72 -2.06 6.34 33.19
CA ASP A 72 -1.27 6.78 34.36
C ASP A 72 -1.28 5.70 35.45
N VAL A 73 -2.43 5.04 35.67
CA VAL A 73 -2.53 3.91 36.60
C VAL A 73 -1.71 2.72 36.13
N LEU A 74 -1.76 2.38 34.83
CA LEU A 74 -0.97 1.28 34.26
C LEU A 74 0.53 1.56 34.39
N GLU A 75 1.00 2.75 34.06
CA GLU A 75 2.40 3.13 34.17
C GLU A 75 2.91 3.11 35.61
N ARG A 76 2.06 3.45 36.57
CA ARG A 76 2.38 3.40 38.01
C ARG A 76 2.41 1.98 38.57
N GLU A 77 1.40 1.17 38.27
CA GLU A 77 1.21 -0.19 38.88
C GLU A 77 1.90 -1.31 38.08
N HIS A 78 2.22 -1.05 36.81
CA HIS A 78 2.87 -1.99 35.88
C HIS A 78 3.87 -1.25 34.96
N PRO A 79 5.02 -0.79 35.49
CA PRO A 79 5.98 0.06 34.76
C PRO A 79 6.54 -0.53 33.46
N ASP A 80 6.54 -1.87 33.36
CA ASP A 80 7.03 -2.58 32.15
C ASP A 80 5.94 -2.66 31.05
N ALA A 81 4.75 -2.14 31.29
CA ALA A 81 3.66 -2.20 30.30
C ALA A 81 3.91 -1.23 29.12
N VAL A 82 3.68 -1.73 27.93
CA VAL A 82 3.57 -0.93 26.71
C VAL A 82 2.10 -0.68 26.45
N VAL A 83 1.68 0.55 26.64
CA VAL A 83 0.27 0.96 26.57
C VAL A 83 -0.02 1.71 25.29
N SER A 84 -1.16 1.39 24.65
CA SER A 84 -1.78 2.21 23.60
C SER A 84 -3.19 2.57 24.04
N ILE A 85 -3.54 3.86 24.01
CA ILE A 85 -4.89 4.36 24.32
C ILE A 85 -5.60 4.81 23.05
N SER A 86 -6.88 4.49 22.91
CA SER A 86 -7.62 4.70 21.68
C SER A 86 -7.75 6.17 21.28
N SER A 87 -7.82 7.06 22.24
CA SER A 87 -7.89 8.50 22.02
C SER A 87 -6.61 9.14 21.42
N GLU A 88 -5.47 8.42 21.47
CA GLU A 88 -4.23 8.83 20.79
C GLU A 88 -4.04 8.14 19.45
N VAL A 89 -4.48 6.87 19.34
CA VAL A 89 -4.32 6.08 18.11
C VAL A 89 -5.34 6.51 17.05
N LEU A 90 -6.61 6.68 17.43
CA LEU A 90 -7.69 7.03 16.50
C LEU A 90 -8.82 7.78 17.21
N ARG A 91 -8.93 9.09 16.99
CA ARG A 91 -9.99 9.94 17.59
C ARG A 91 -11.25 9.97 16.73
N GLU A 92 -11.75 8.79 16.38
CA GLU A 92 -13.00 8.62 15.62
C GLU A 92 -14.01 7.82 16.42
N TYR A 93 -15.31 8.05 16.14
CA TYR A 93 -16.39 7.19 16.67
C TYR A 93 -16.25 5.75 16.12
N ARG A 94 -17.23 4.86 16.34
CA ARG A 94 -17.21 3.42 16.00
C ARG A 94 -16.25 2.63 16.89
N GLU A 95 -16.78 2.21 18.02
CA GLU A 95 -16.02 1.59 19.11
C GLU A 95 -15.27 0.33 18.69
N TYR A 96 -15.86 -0.49 17.78
CA TYR A 96 -15.25 -1.74 17.37
C TYR A 96 -13.99 -1.50 16.54
N GLU A 97 -14.09 -0.72 15.47
CA GLU A 97 -12.97 -0.41 14.58
C GLU A 97 -11.86 0.36 15.33
N ARG A 98 -12.25 1.29 16.20
CA ARG A 98 -11.28 2.02 17.03
C ARG A 98 -10.56 1.08 17.98
N SER A 99 -11.29 0.16 18.65
CA SER A 99 -10.70 -0.82 19.55
C SER A 99 -9.76 -1.76 18.80
N MET A 100 -10.15 -2.28 17.63
CA MET A 100 -9.30 -3.15 16.83
C MET A 100 -8.03 -2.44 16.37
N THR A 101 -8.14 -1.20 15.86
CA THR A 101 -6.98 -0.40 15.46
C THR A 101 -6.03 -0.18 16.63
N THR A 102 -6.55 0.13 17.82
CA THR A 102 -5.75 0.32 19.04
C THR A 102 -5.05 -0.96 19.50
N LEU A 103 -5.74 -2.10 19.42
CA LEU A 103 -5.17 -3.39 19.82
C LEU A 103 -4.07 -3.86 18.85
N VAL A 104 -4.24 -3.60 17.54
CA VAL A 104 -3.18 -3.86 16.56
C VAL A 104 -1.98 -2.94 16.81
N ASP A 105 -2.21 -1.65 17.08
CA ASP A 105 -1.13 -0.71 17.46
C ASP A 105 -0.36 -1.20 18.68
N ALA A 106 -1.06 -1.56 19.75
CA ALA A 106 -0.44 -2.09 20.96
C ALA A 106 0.40 -3.34 20.66
N ALA A 107 -0.13 -4.28 19.87
CA ALA A 107 0.54 -5.54 19.57
C ALA A 107 1.87 -5.36 18.81
N VAL A 108 1.96 -4.40 17.88
CA VAL A 108 3.17 -4.18 17.08
C VAL A 108 4.17 -3.21 17.75
N LYS A 109 3.72 -2.39 18.68
CA LYS A 109 4.49 -1.32 19.32
C LYS A 109 5.82 -1.77 19.94
N PRO A 110 5.91 -2.88 20.68
CA PRO A 110 7.18 -3.33 21.25
C PRO A 110 8.24 -3.67 20.18
N ASN A 111 7.81 -4.32 19.10
CA ASN A 111 8.70 -4.72 18.00
C ASN A 111 9.19 -3.51 17.21
N ILE A 112 8.29 -2.58 16.87
CA ILE A 112 8.64 -1.36 16.13
C ILE A 112 9.57 -0.48 16.98
N ARG A 113 9.30 -0.27 18.27
CA ARG A 113 10.19 0.48 19.17
C ARG A 113 11.60 -0.09 19.16
N ARG A 114 11.74 -1.41 19.33
CA ARG A 114 13.04 -2.09 19.32
C ARG A 114 13.75 -1.98 17.97
N TYR A 115 13.02 -2.16 16.87
CA TYR A 115 13.54 -2.03 15.51
C TYR A 115 14.06 -0.62 15.24
N VAL A 116 13.24 0.39 15.51
CA VAL A 116 13.60 1.81 15.32
C VAL A 116 14.79 2.20 16.18
N ALA A 117 14.78 1.82 17.46
CA ALA A 117 15.91 2.12 18.38
C ALA A 117 17.23 1.48 17.91
N ASN A 118 17.18 0.24 17.39
CA ASN A 118 18.38 -0.43 16.86
C ASN A 118 18.92 0.26 15.61
N ILE A 119 18.07 0.71 14.69
CA ILE A 119 18.50 1.45 13.50
C ILE A 119 19.07 2.80 13.90
N ALA A 120 18.36 3.57 14.73
CA ALA A 120 18.82 4.88 15.19
C ALA A 120 20.20 4.80 15.83
N ARG A 121 20.43 3.83 16.73
CA ARG A 121 21.73 3.60 17.36
C ARG A 121 22.82 3.29 16.32
N ARG A 122 22.55 2.43 15.33
CA ARG A 122 23.54 2.10 14.28
C ARG A 122 23.85 3.29 13.38
N LEU A 123 22.87 4.14 13.09
CA LEU A 123 23.07 5.38 12.34
C LEU A 123 23.94 6.37 13.15
N ASP A 124 23.67 6.52 14.44
CA ASP A 124 24.48 7.36 15.32
C ASP A 124 25.93 6.84 15.42
N GLU A 125 26.15 5.53 15.57
CA GLU A 125 27.48 4.90 15.56
C GLU A 125 28.22 5.13 14.24
N PHE A 126 27.53 5.03 13.10
CA PHE A 126 28.10 5.26 11.78
C PHE A 126 28.53 6.72 11.59
N THR A 127 27.73 7.67 12.06
CA THR A 127 27.99 9.11 11.93
C THR A 127 29.08 9.62 12.90
N THR A 128 29.17 9.07 14.11
CA THR A 128 30.18 9.47 15.11
C THR A 128 31.59 8.90 14.83
N GLY A 129 31.69 7.84 14.02
CA GLY A 129 32.96 7.24 13.60
C GLY A 129 33.67 7.96 12.46
N SER A 130 33.12 9.02 11.87
CA SER A 130 33.76 9.77 10.79
C SER A 130 34.36 11.09 11.30
N ASP A 131 35.67 11.27 11.13
CA ASP A 131 36.46 12.47 11.54
C ASP A 131 36.10 13.78 10.79
N SER A 132 34.96 13.85 10.11
CA SER A 132 34.56 15.04 9.35
C SER A 132 33.60 15.94 10.13
N ALA A 133 33.73 17.27 9.97
CA ALA A 133 32.83 18.27 10.56
C ALA A 133 31.36 18.10 10.12
N ALA A 134 31.09 17.26 9.12
CA ALA A 134 29.76 16.82 8.70
C ALA A 134 29.15 15.79 9.67
N ALA A 135 29.96 15.07 10.45
CA ALA A 135 29.54 14.09 11.45
C ALA A 135 28.80 14.69 12.66
N ALA A 136 28.86 16.01 12.85
CA ALA A 136 28.16 16.70 13.93
C ALA A 136 26.65 16.90 13.68
N ARG A 137 26.14 16.55 12.49
CA ARG A 137 24.71 16.61 12.17
C ARG A 137 24.11 15.22 12.30
N ARG A 138 23.22 15.05 13.29
CA ARG A 138 22.37 13.85 13.39
C ARG A 138 21.63 13.64 12.07
N VAL A 139 21.81 12.46 11.45
CA VAL A 139 21.11 12.13 10.21
C VAL A 139 19.63 11.92 10.53
N PRO A 140 18.71 12.66 9.89
CA PRO A 140 17.29 12.44 10.08
C PRO A 140 16.91 11.01 9.67
N PHE A 141 16.16 10.31 10.52
CA PHE A 141 15.65 8.98 10.23
C PHE A 141 14.12 9.05 10.13
N TYR A 142 13.61 8.85 8.94
CA TYR A 142 12.19 8.83 8.65
C TYR A 142 11.70 7.41 8.34
N VAL A 143 10.45 7.14 8.69
CA VAL A 143 9.77 5.88 8.42
C VAL A 143 8.50 6.16 7.62
N MET A 144 8.28 5.38 6.58
CA MET A 144 7.12 5.50 5.70
C MET A 144 5.83 5.13 6.41
N LYS A 145 4.77 5.90 6.16
CA LYS A 145 3.40 5.67 6.62
C LYS A 145 2.54 5.04 5.53
N SER A 146 1.45 4.44 5.96
CA SER A 146 0.40 3.85 5.11
C SER A 146 -0.26 4.86 4.16
N ASN A 147 -0.33 6.13 4.56
CA ASN A 147 -0.97 7.22 3.81
C ASN A 147 -0.11 7.86 2.72
N GLY A 148 1.11 7.36 2.54
CA GLY A 148 2.04 7.91 1.57
C GLY A 148 2.90 9.06 2.06
N GLY A 149 2.92 9.36 3.37
CA GLY A 149 3.85 10.29 4.00
C GLY A 149 4.95 9.56 4.78
N VAL A 150 5.91 10.32 5.30
CA VAL A 150 6.89 9.84 6.27
C VAL A 150 6.75 10.57 7.58
N LEU A 151 7.17 9.92 8.68
CA LEU A 151 7.32 10.52 10.00
C LEU A 151 8.72 10.25 10.52
N SER A 152 9.18 11.08 11.45
CA SER A 152 10.39 10.75 12.20
C SER A 152 10.24 9.40 12.90
N ALA A 153 11.36 8.71 13.05
CA ALA A 153 11.40 7.44 13.74
C ALA A 153 10.85 7.51 15.18
N GLU A 154 10.99 8.66 15.84
CA GLU A 154 10.45 8.89 17.18
C GLU A 154 8.92 8.92 17.19
N GLU A 155 8.30 9.68 16.28
CA GLU A 155 6.83 9.78 16.18
C GLU A 155 6.20 8.44 15.78
N VAL A 156 6.83 7.67 14.89
CA VAL A 156 6.36 6.32 14.51
C VAL A 156 6.29 5.38 15.71
N THR A 157 7.19 5.49 16.69
CA THR A 157 7.15 4.64 17.89
C THR A 157 5.94 4.91 18.80
N ARG A 158 5.28 6.06 18.63
CA ARG A 158 4.05 6.40 19.37
C ARG A 158 2.83 5.74 18.76
N GLN A 159 2.74 5.71 17.41
CA GLN A 159 1.62 5.16 16.65
C GLN A 159 2.12 4.25 15.51
N PRO A 160 2.71 3.10 15.81
CA PRO A 160 3.31 2.21 14.80
C PRO A 160 2.29 1.62 13.81
N ILE A 161 1.00 1.56 14.16
CA ILE A 161 -0.06 1.12 13.25
C ILE A 161 -0.05 1.93 11.93
N THR A 162 0.41 3.17 11.96
CA THR A 162 0.48 4.03 10.78
C THR A 162 1.47 3.58 9.71
N THR A 163 2.30 2.57 10.00
CA THR A 163 3.31 2.01 9.06
C THR A 163 2.85 0.76 8.31
N VAL A 164 1.64 0.28 8.57
CA VAL A 164 1.06 -0.90 7.90
C VAL A 164 0.92 -0.62 6.40
N LEU A 165 1.32 -1.58 5.55
CA LEU A 165 1.30 -1.44 4.08
C LEU A 165 2.15 -0.27 3.55
N SER A 166 3.16 0.19 4.29
CA SER A 166 4.03 1.30 3.87
C SER A 166 4.86 0.98 2.63
N GLY A 167 5.27 -0.28 2.41
CA GLY A 167 5.97 -0.71 1.20
C GLY A 167 5.15 -0.51 -0.07
N PRO A 168 3.93 -1.10 -0.18
CA PRO A 168 3.02 -0.84 -1.30
C PRO A 168 2.70 0.65 -1.49
N ALA A 169 2.56 1.41 -0.39
CA ALA A 169 2.34 2.86 -0.45
C ALA A 169 3.52 3.58 -1.12
N ALA A 170 4.75 3.23 -0.77
CA ALA A 170 5.95 3.79 -1.38
C ALA A 170 6.03 3.45 -2.87
N GLY A 171 5.74 2.19 -3.24
CA GLY A 171 5.69 1.75 -4.64
C GLY A 171 4.68 2.54 -5.47
N ALA A 172 3.49 2.78 -4.93
CA ALA A 172 2.45 3.57 -5.59
C ALA A 172 2.88 5.02 -5.86
N LEU A 173 3.58 5.65 -4.91
CA LEU A 173 4.09 7.02 -5.07
C LEU A 173 5.26 7.08 -6.05
N GLY A 174 6.19 6.12 -6.00
CA GLY A 174 7.24 6.00 -6.99
C GLY A 174 6.68 5.82 -8.40
N ALA A 175 5.66 4.96 -8.55
CA ALA A 175 4.98 4.74 -9.82
C ALA A 175 4.25 6.01 -10.31
N ALA A 176 3.58 6.76 -9.41
CA ALA A 176 2.93 8.02 -9.75
C ALA A 176 3.95 9.06 -10.26
N MET A 177 5.11 9.17 -9.62
CA MET A 177 6.16 10.09 -10.04
C MET A 177 6.72 9.74 -11.41
N VAL A 178 7.06 8.46 -11.64
CA VAL A 178 7.60 8.00 -12.92
C VAL A 178 6.56 8.15 -14.03
N ALA A 179 5.30 7.79 -13.78
CA ALA A 179 4.20 7.96 -14.73
C ALA A 179 3.99 9.44 -15.10
N GLY A 180 3.96 10.33 -14.08
CA GLY A 180 3.81 11.77 -14.30
C GLY A 180 4.92 12.36 -15.15
N ALA A 181 6.18 11.94 -14.93
CA ALA A 181 7.32 12.34 -15.76
C ALA A 181 7.21 11.84 -17.21
N ALA A 182 6.62 10.64 -17.41
CA ALA A 182 6.31 10.09 -18.73
C ALA A 182 5.04 10.70 -19.37
N GLY A 183 4.35 11.64 -18.69
CA GLY A 183 3.17 12.33 -19.20
C GLY A 183 1.83 11.62 -18.91
N PHE A 184 1.78 10.74 -17.90
CA PHE A 184 0.58 10.01 -17.51
C PHE A 184 0.15 10.34 -16.08
N ASP A 185 -0.94 11.12 -15.94
CA ASP A 185 -1.46 11.53 -14.64
C ASP A 185 -2.31 10.45 -13.96
N SER A 186 -2.84 9.50 -14.74
CA SER A 186 -3.72 8.46 -14.24
C SER A 186 -3.25 7.09 -14.72
N VAL A 187 -2.88 6.23 -13.76
CA VAL A 187 -2.32 4.90 -14.03
C VAL A 187 -2.81 3.88 -13.00
N LEU A 188 -2.79 2.61 -13.38
CA LEU A 188 -2.84 1.49 -12.45
C LEU A 188 -1.43 1.12 -12.04
N THR A 189 -1.21 0.70 -10.81
CA THR A 189 0.08 0.17 -10.38
C THR A 189 -0.03 -1.32 -10.11
N CYS A 190 1.05 -2.05 -10.41
CA CYS A 190 1.15 -3.47 -10.21
C CYS A 190 2.55 -3.82 -9.68
N ASP A 191 2.66 -3.98 -8.36
CA ASP A 191 3.89 -4.39 -7.68
C ASP A 191 3.93 -5.91 -7.57
N GLY A 192 4.62 -6.56 -8.48
CA GLY A 192 4.78 -8.01 -8.50
C GLY A 192 5.99 -8.45 -7.68
N GLY A 193 5.75 -8.84 -6.44
CA GLY A 193 6.78 -9.40 -5.55
C GLY A 193 6.96 -10.92 -5.68
N GLY A 194 7.73 -11.50 -4.75
CA GLY A 194 7.92 -12.95 -4.67
C GLY A 194 6.70 -13.70 -4.12
N THR A 195 5.93 -13.10 -3.21
CA THR A 195 4.80 -13.75 -2.51
C THR A 195 3.45 -13.27 -3.01
N SER A 196 3.31 -11.98 -3.26
CA SER A 196 2.05 -11.34 -3.62
C SER A 196 2.26 -10.34 -4.74
N THR A 197 1.15 -9.90 -5.30
CA THR A 197 1.08 -8.73 -6.16
C THR A 197 0.16 -7.71 -5.51
N ASP A 198 0.65 -6.48 -5.37
CA ASP A 198 -0.07 -5.36 -4.81
C ASP A 198 -0.49 -4.39 -5.93
N VAL A 199 -1.78 -4.08 -5.99
CA VAL A 199 -2.32 -3.19 -7.01
C VAL A 199 -3.03 -2.01 -6.40
N THR A 200 -2.84 -0.83 -7.00
CA THR A 200 -3.58 0.38 -6.64
C THR A 200 -3.89 1.23 -7.88
N VAL A 201 -4.67 2.28 -7.69
CA VAL A 201 -4.99 3.25 -8.75
C VAL A 201 -4.45 4.62 -8.36
N VAL A 202 -3.83 5.26 -9.32
CA VAL A 202 -3.39 6.66 -9.27
C VAL A 202 -4.31 7.46 -10.19
N VAL A 203 -4.89 8.54 -9.70
CA VAL A 203 -5.75 9.45 -10.46
C VAL A 203 -5.23 10.87 -10.28
N ASN A 204 -5.01 11.59 -11.36
CA ASN A 204 -4.44 12.96 -11.36
C ASN A 204 -3.13 13.06 -10.54
N GLY A 205 -2.25 12.08 -10.68
CA GLY A 205 -0.96 12.02 -9.99
C GLY A 205 -1.02 11.61 -8.52
N HIS A 206 -2.21 11.30 -7.98
CA HIS A 206 -2.38 10.94 -6.58
C HIS A 206 -2.87 9.50 -6.41
N PRO A 207 -2.15 8.66 -5.64
CA PRO A 207 -2.67 7.36 -5.25
C PRO A 207 -3.96 7.50 -4.43
N ALA A 208 -4.91 6.63 -4.71
CA ALA A 208 -6.19 6.63 -4.02
C ALA A 208 -6.03 6.27 -2.55
N LEU A 209 -6.71 7.00 -1.67
CA LEU A 209 -6.71 6.78 -0.22
C LEU A 209 -8.00 6.07 0.24
N THR A 210 -7.89 5.33 1.34
CA THR A 210 -9.00 4.75 2.08
C THR A 210 -8.79 4.87 3.58
N THR A 211 -9.86 4.85 4.36
CA THR A 211 -9.86 4.64 5.81
C THR A 211 -10.55 3.34 6.20
N GLU A 212 -10.94 2.54 5.22
CA GLU A 212 -11.60 1.25 5.41
C GLU A 212 -10.63 0.12 5.05
N GLY A 213 -9.53 0.03 5.80
CA GLY A 213 -8.53 -1.01 5.64
C GLY A 213 -8.68 -2.16 6.64
N SER A 214 -7.81 -3.15 6.49
CA SER A 214 -7.69 -4.24 7.46
C SER A 214 -6.23 -4.66 7.63
N VAL A 215 -5.90 -5.14 8.81
CA VAL A 215 -4.63 -5.79 9.11
C VAL A 215 -4.94 -7.26 9.39
N GLY A 216 -4.64 -8.12 8.42
CA GLY A 216 -5.12 -9.50 8.44
C GLY A 216 -6.65 -9.56 8.48
N ALA A 217 -7.20 -10.18 9.52
CA ALA A 217 -8.65 -10.33 9.70
C ALA A 217 -9.31 -9.17 10.49
N TYR A 218 -8.54 -8.17 10.90
CA TYR A 218 -9.02 -7.12 11.80
C TYR A 218 -9.13 -5.78 11.09
N PRO A 219 -10.27 -5.06 11.24
CA PRO A 219 -10.44 -3.75 10.61
C PRO A 219 -9.47 -2.72 11.21
N SER A 220 -9.01 -1.83 10.36
CA SER A 220 -8.17 -0.69 10.72
C SER A 220 -8.69 0.57 10.04
N LYS A 221 -8.91 1.64 10.80
CA LYS A 221 -9.42 2.92 10.29
C LYS A 221 -8.35 4.01 10.12
N ILE A 222 -7.09 3.65 10.07
CA ILE A 222 -6.05 4.62 9.74
C ILE A 222 -6.12 5.01 8.26
N PRO A 223 -5.80 6.28 7.89
CA PRO A 223 -5.63 6.65 6.50
C PRO A 223 -4.51 5.83 5.84
N MET A 224 -4.80 5.19 4.73
CA MET A 224 -3.82 4.41 3.96
C MET A 224 -4.08 4.51 2.46
N ILE A 225 -3.06 4.27 1.67
CA ILE A 225 -3.23 4.07 0.22
C ILE A 225 -4.10 2.82 0.03
N ASP A 226 -5.12 2.92 -0.83
CA ASP A 226 -6.03 1.81 -1.12
C ASP A 226 -5.31 0.80 -2.01
N VAL A 227 -4.88 -0.29 -1.41
CA VAL A 227 -4.14 -1.38 -2.05
C VAL A 227 -4.95 -2.67 -1.99
N VAL A 228 -5.04 -3.36 -3.11
CA VAL A 228 -5.57 -4.71 -3.17
C VAL A 228 -4.41 -5.67 -3.35
N THR A 229 -4.22 -6.57 -2.39
CA THR A 229 -3.18 -7.59 -2.42
C THR A 229 -3.75 -8.93 -2.89
N VAL A 230 -3.09 -9.56 -3.85
CA VAL A 230 -3.43 -10.90 -4.33
C VAL A 230 -2.24 -11.84 -4.22
N GLY A 231 -2.45 -13.08 -3.80
CA GLY A 231 -1.43 -14.12 -3.71
C GLY A 231 -1.05 -14.66 -5.10
N ALA A 232 -0.43 -13.81 -5.91
CA ALA A 232 -0.03 -14.09 -7.29
C ALA A 232 1.39 -13.54 -7.59
N GLY A 233 2.30 -13.64 -6.64
CA GLY A 233 3.73 -13.32 -6.80
C GLY A 233 4.52 -14.50 -7.35
N GLY A 234 5.79 -14.29 -7.70
CA GLY A 234 6.65 -15.29 -8.36
C GLY A 234 6.75 -16.65 -7.64
N GLY A 235 6.70 -16.66 -6.30
CA GLY A 235 6.72 -17.88 -5.47
C GLY A 235 5.35 -18.49 -5.19
N SER A 236 4.26 -17.97 -5.77
CA SER A 236 2.92 -18.55 -5.56
C SER A 236 2.85 -19.96 -6.10
N ILE A 237 2.35 -20.89 -5.27
CA ILE A 237 2.36 -22.32 -5.51
C ILE A 237 1.23 -22.70 -6.46
N ALA A 238 1.56 -23.50 -7.49
CA ALA A 238 0.61 -24.15 -8.36
C ALA A 238 0.23 -25.53 -7.80
N TRP A 239 -1.05 -25.84 -7.73
CA TRP A 239 -1.56 -27.07 -7.15
C TRP A 239 -2.87 -27.53 -7.80
N VAL A 240 -3.19 -28.82 -7.64
CA VAL A 240 -4.41 -29.40 -8.18
C VAL A 240 -5.43 -29.53 -7.05
N SER A 241 -6.60 -28.92 -7.22
CA SER A 241 -7.69 -29.04 -6.26
C SER A 241 -8.26 -30.47 -6.20
N PRO A 242 -9.02 -30.84 -5.15
CA PRO A 242 -9.68 -32.16 -5.07
C PRO A 242 -10.58 -32.47 -6.28
N GLU A 243 -11.09 -31.44 -6.95
CA GLU A 243 -11.93 -31.56 -8.15
C GLU A 243 -11.12 -31.68 -9.46
N GLY A 244 -9.77 -31.77 -9.36
CA GLY A 244 -8.88 -31.91 -10.51
C GLY A 244 -8.58 -30.62 -11.27
N THR A 245 -8.83 -29.45 -10.66
CA THR A 245 -8.63 -28.13 -11.30
C THR A 245 -7.30 -27.52 -10.87
N LEU A 246 -6.54 -26.99 -11.84
CA LEU A 246 -5.33 -26.22 -11.58
C LEU A 246 -5.67 -24.91 -10.81
N LYS A 247 -4.96 -24.68 -9.72
CA LYS A 247 -5.01 -23.48 -8.90
C LYS A 247 -3.62 -22.90 -8.73
N VAL A 248 -3.53 -21.58 -8.52
CA VAL A 248 -2.29 -20.86 -8.21
C VAL A 248 -2.52 -19.94 -7.03
N GLY A 249 -1.67 -20.09 -6.01
CA GLY A 249 -1.85 -19.39 -4.74
C GLY A 249 -3.06 -19.88 -3.93
N PRO A 250 -3.43 -19.18 -2.85
CA PRO A 250 -2.74 -18.00 -2.27
C PRO A 250 -1.44 -18.35 -1.52
N GLN A 251 -1.14 -19.66 -1.33
CA GLN A 251 0.09 -20.09 -0.66
C GLN A 251 1.31 -19.74 -1.53
N SER A 252 2.40 -19.36 -0.87
CA SER A 252 3.68 -19.06 -1.49
C SER A 252 4.78 -19.90 -0.89
N ALA A 253 5.72 -20.35 -1.71
CA ALA A 253 6.95 -21.00 -1.28
C ALA A 253 7.93 -20.03 -0.60
N GLY A 254 7.65 -18.71 -0.65
CA GLY A 254 8.53 -17.68 -0.12
C GLY A 254 9.87 -17.62 -0.84
N ALA A 255 10.90 -17.19 -0.11
CA ALA A 255 12.29 -17.16 -0.60
C ALA A 255 13.12 -18.36 -0.06
N ASP A 256 12.65 -18.99 0.99
CA ASP A 256 13.25 -20.15 1.65
C ASP A 256 12.11 -21.12 2.06
N PRO A 257 12.04 -22.34 1.53
CA PRO A 257 12.95 -22.90 0.48
C PRO A 257 12.79 -22.27 -0.91
N GLY A 258 11.68 -21.56 -1.19
CA GLY A 258 11.41 -20.89 -2.45
C GLY A 258 11.00 -21.82 -3.60
N PRO A 259 10.97 -21.29 -4.84
CA PRO A 259 10.76 -22.05 -6.07
C PRO A 259 11.69 -23.26 -6.20
N ILE A 260 11.25 -24.29 -6.90
CA ILE A 260 12.08 -25.50 -7.16
C ILE A 260 13.40 -25.10 -7.82
N CYS A 261 13.34 -24.21 -8.82
CA CYS A 261 14.52 -23.75 -9.56
C CYS A 261 15.57 -23.03 -8.71
N TYR A 262 15.26 -22.60 -7.48
CA TYR A 262 16.26 -21.98 -6.60
C TYR A 262 17.25 -22.99 -6.00
N GLY A 263 16.97 -24.30 -6.10
CA GLY A 263 17.88 -25.34 -5.59
C GLY A 263 18.03 -25.38 -4.07
N LYS A 264 17.12 -24.72 -3.33
CA LYS A 264 17.15 -24.63 -1.84
C LYS A 264 16.24 -25.65 -1.15
N GLY A 265 15.78 -26.67 -1.87
CA GLY A 265 14.91 -27.71 -1.33
C GLY A 265 13.41 -27.43 -1.48
N GLY A 266 13.02 -26.46 -2.31
CA GLY A 266 11.63 -26.25 -2.75
C GLY A 266 11.09 -27.50 -3.44
N ARG A 267 9.81 -27.83 -3.18
CA ARG A 267 9.16 -29.05 -3.72
C ARG A 267 7.89 -28.74 -4.51
N ASP A 268 7.33 -27.58 -4.32
CA ASP A 268 6.10 -27.16 -4.95
C ASP A 268 6.40 -26.29 -6.16
N VAL A 269 5.73 -26.57 -7.28
CA VAL A 269 5.83 -25.77 -8.49
C VAL A 269 5.31 -24.36 -8.25
N THR A 270 6.04 -23.36 -8.72
CA THR A 270 5.67 -21.95 -8.58
C THR A 270 5.53 -21.26 -9.93
N ILE A 271 5.04 -20.00 -9.92
CA ILE A 271 4.99 -19.14 -11.11
C ILE A 271 6.40 -18.94 -11.69
N THR A 272 7.43 -18.79 -10.84
CA THR A 272 8.82 -18.63 -11.28
C THR A 272 9.30 -19.88 -12.03
N ASP A 273 9.00 -21.08 -11.52
CA ASP A 273 9.37 -22.34 -12.22
C ASP A 273 8.74 -22.42 -13.60
N ALA A 274 7.46 -22.01 -13.73
CA ALA A 274 6.78 -21.98 -15.02
C ALA A 274 7.46 -21.00 -16.02
N HIS A 275 7.84 -19.81 -15.57
CA HIS A 275 8.57 -18.85 -16.42
C HIS A 275 9.95 -19.36 -16.85
N VAL A 276 10.67 -20.01 -15.94
CA VAL A 276 12.00 -20.59 -16.22
C VAL A 276 11.88 -21.70 -17.25
N VAL A 277 10.95 -22.64 -17.07
CA VAL A 277 10.75 -23.77 -18.01
C VAL A 277 10.32 -23.31 -19.38
N LEU A 278 9.53 -22.23 -19.48
CA LEU A 278 9.12 -21.63 -20.75
C LEU A 278 10.20 -20.71 -21.38
N GLY A 279 11.39 -20.62 -20.78
CA GLY A 279 12.51 -19.81 -21.29
C GLY A 279 12.32 -18.30 -21.16
N ARG A 280 11.29 -17.83 -20.44
CA ARG A 280 11.00 -16.39 -20.24
C ARG A 280 11.95 -15.74 -19.25
N ILE A 281 12.42 -16.47 -18.24
CA ILE A 281 13.49 -16.08 -17.32
C ILE A 281 14.76 -16.81 -17.72
N PRO A 282 15.96 -16.16 -17.70
CA PRO A 282 17.24 -16.84 -17.95
C PRO A 282 17.51 -17.90 -16.87
N PRO A 283 18.46 -18.85 -17.11
CA PRO A 283 18.82 -19.86 -16.13
C PRO A 283 19.63 -19.30 -14.94
N TYR A 284 19.45 -18.04 -14.64
CA TYR A 284 20.08 -17.33 -13.51
C TYR A 284 19.25 -16.10 -13.11
N LEU A 285 19.50 -15.57 -11.91
CA LEU A 285 18.98 -14.29 -11.43
C LEU A 285 20.14 -13.36 -11.04
N LEU A 286 19.82 -12.08 -10.80
CA LEU A 286 20.76 -11.04 -10.34
C LEU A 286 22.02 -10.99 -11.21
N GLY A 287 21.85 -10.82 -12.52
CA GLY A 287 22.98 -10.71 -13.45
C GLY A 287 23.90 -11.93 -13.53
N GLY A 288 23.43 -13.11 -13.07
CA GLY A 288 24.23 -14.35 -13.05
C GLY A 288 24.74 -14.77 -11.67
N GLU A 289 24.48 -13.98 -10.62
CA GLU A 289 24.94 -14.32 -9.27
C GLU A 289 24.24 -15.55 -8.68
N ILE A 290 22.97 -15.81 -9.08
CA ILE A 290 22.19 -16.94 -8.60
C ILE A 290 21.83 -17.84 -9.78
N PRO A 291 22.49 -19.01 -9.93
CA PRO A 291 22.11 -20.00 -10.94
C PRO A 291 20.77 -20.64 -10.58
N LEU A 292 19.96 -20.96 -11.59
CA LEU A 292 18.67 -21.64 -11.45
C LEU A 292 18.76 -23.08 -11.96
N ASP A 293 18.18 -24.01 -11.21
CA ASP A 293 18.05 -25.43 -11.61
C ASP A 293 16.82 -25.62 -12.51
N VAL A 294 17.02 -25.40 -13.79
CA VAL A 294 15.98 -25.53 -14.84
C VAL A 294 15.45 -26.96 -14.92
N GLU A 295 16.31 -27.95 -14.76
CA GLU A 295 15.92 -29.36 -14.89
C GLU A 295 15.07 -29.80 -13.69
N ALA A 296 15.39 -29.36 -12.49
CA ALA A 296 14.54 -29.61 -11.33
C ALA A 296 13.16 -28.96 -11.48
N ALA A 297 13.08 -27.71 -11.96
CA ALA A 297 11.81 -27.05 -12.25
C ALA A 297 11.00 -27.79 -13.33
N ARG A 298 11.68 -28.26 -14.39
CA ARG A 298 11.08 -29.07 -15.47
C ARG A 298 10.48 -30.37 -14.91
N ALA A 299 11.24 -31.09 -14.08
CA ALA A 299 10.77 -32.32 -13.45
C ALA A 299 9.53 -32.09 -12.56
N GLY A 300 9.55 -31.06 -11.71
CA GLY A 300 8.40 -30.71 -10.88
C GLY A 300 7.15 -30.32 -11.69
N LEU A 301 7.35 -29.55 -12.78
CA LEU A 301 6.25 -29.20 -13.69
C LEU A 301 5.73 -30.42 -14.46
N GLN A 302 6.59 -31.40 -14.82
CA GLN A 302 6.15 -32.63 -15.46
C GLN A 302 5.26 -33.47 -14.55
N ASP A 303 5.61 -33.61 -13.26
CA ASP A 303 4.75 -34.29 -12.28
C ASP A 303 3.36 -33.62 -12.17
N LEU A 304 3.33 -32.28 -12.22
CA LEU A 304 2.06 -31.53 -12.21
C LEU A 304 1.28 -31.76 -13.52
N ALA A 305 1.95 -31.77 -14.66
CA ALA A 305 1.37 -32.01 -15.98
C ALA A 305 0.75 -33.39 -16.09
N ASP A 306 1.45 -34.42 -15.61
CA ASP A 306 0.98 -35.81 -15.59
C ASP A 306 -0.32 -35.94 -14.76
N ARG A 307 -0.39 -35.25 -13.62
CA ARG A 307 -1.59 -35.22 -12.77
C ARG A 307 -2.77 -34.52 -13.43
N LEU A 308 -2.52 -33.55 -14.30
CA LEU A 308 -3.55 -32.80 -15.04
C LEU A 308 -3.89 -33.43 -16.38
N GLY A 309 -3.09 -34.40 -16.88
CA GLY A 309 -3.26 -34.97 -18.21
C GLY A 309 -2.96 -33.98 -19.34
N MET A 310 -2.02 -33.06 -19.13
CA MET A 310 -1.63 -31.98 -20.05
C MET A 310 -0.18 -32.11 -20.48
N SER A 311 0.25 -31.40 -21.54
CA SER A 311 1.66 -31.28 -21.84
C SER A 311 2.35 -30.35 -20.84
N LEU A 312 3.70 -30.44 -20.78
CA LEU A 312 4.52 -29.59 -19.91
C LEU A 312 4.27 -28.10 -20.20
N GLU A 313 4.31 -27.73 -21.49
CA GLU A 313 4.10 -26.32 -21.91
C GLU A 313 2.69 -25.83 -21.64
N GLN A 314 1.67 -26.69 -21.87
CA GLN A 314 0.29 -26.35 -21.55
C GLN A 314 0.10 -26.14 -20.04
N THR A 315 0.73 -26.97 -19.20
CA THR A 315 0.67 -26.84 -17.74
C THR A 315 1.36 -25.58 -17.27
N ALA A 316 2.58 -25.31 -17.74
CA ALA A 316 3.31 -24.09 -17.42
C ALA A 316 2.52 -22.83 -17.87
N THR A 317 1.99 -22.85 -19.10
CA THR A 317 1.12 -21.76 -19.59
C THR A 317 -0.13 -21.59 -18.71
N GLY A 318 -0.76 -22.71 -18.33
CA GLY A 318 -1.94 -22.69 -17.44
C GLY A 318 -1.64 -22.06 -16.08
N VAL A 319 -0.47 -22.32 -15.49
CA VAL A 319 -0.03 -21.67 -14.24
C VAL A 319 0.06 -20.14 -14.42
N LEU A 320 0.66 -19.69 -15.54
CA LEU A 320 0.78 -18.25 -15.83
C LEU A 320 -0.58 -17.61 -16.14
N GLU A 321 -1.46 -18.30 -16.85
CA GLU A 321 -2.83 -17.80 -17.13
C GLU A 321 -3.64 -17.61 -15.85
N VAL A 322 -3.66 -18.59 -14.94
CA VAL A 322 -4.36 -18.45 -13.66
C VAL A 322 -3.79 -17.27 -12.87
N SER A 323 -2.46 -17.10 -12.86
CA SER A 323 -1.82 -15.94 -12.21
C SER A 323 -2.24 -14.62 -12.84
N ALA A 324 -2.20 -14.53 -14.18
CA ALA A 324 -2.61 -13.30 -14.90
C ALA A 324 -4.08 -12.94 -14.61
N TRP A 325 -4.99 -13.92 -14.58
CA TRP A 325 -6.39 -13.68 -14.22
C TRP A 325 -6.57 -13.26 -12.77
N ASN A 326 -5.80 -13.81 -11.82
CA ASN A 326 -5.82 -13.38 -10.43
C ASN A 326 -5.40 -11.91 -10.30
N GLN A 327 -4.33 -11.49 -10.96
CA GLN A 327 -3.87 -10.10 -11.01
C GLN A 327 -4.88 -9.19 -11.72
N ALA A 328 -5.43 -9.63 -12.87
CA ALA A 328 -6.44 -8.88 -13.61
C ALA A 328 -7.71 -8.65 -12.77
N ASN A 329 -8.14 -9.64 -12.00
CA ASN A 329 -9.29 -9.49 -11.11
C ASN A 329 -9.02 -8.48 -9.99
N ALA A 330 -7.81 -8.44 -9.42
CA ALA A 330 -7.44 -7.44 -8.43
C ALA A 330 -7.46 -6.02 -9.03
N LEU A 331 -6.92 -5.84 -10.26
CA LEU A 331 -6.96 -4.57 -11.00
C LEU A 331 -8.39 -4.14 -11.35
N ARG A 332 -9.27 -5.07 -11.72
CA ARG A 332 -10.70 -4.78 -11.90
C ARG A 332 -11.38 -4.41 -10.59
N GLN A 333 -11.07 -5.10 -9.51
CA GLN A 333 -11.66 -4.82 -8.20
C GLN A 333 -11.38 -3.38 -7.75
N ILE A 334 -10.14 -2.91 -7.86
CA ILE A 334 -9.77 -1.55 -7.42
C ILE A 334 -10.39 -0.47 -8.32
N THR A 335 -10.56 -0.72 -9.62
CA THR A 335 -11.17 0.22 -10.55
C THR A 335 -12.69 0.25 -10.44
N VAL A 336 -13.35 -0.92 -10.43
CA VAL A 336 -14.82 -1.04 -10.33
C VAL A 336 -15.33 -0.47 -9.00
N LYS A 337 -14.65 -0.74 -7.90
CA LYS A 337 -14.96 -0.13 -6.58
C LYS A 337 -15.07 1.41 -6.64
N ARG A 338 -14.38 2.03 -7.60
CA ARG A 338 -14.29 3.49 -7.78
C ARG A 338 -15.07 4.00 -8.99
N GLY A 339 -15.84 3.15 -9.68
CA GLY A 339 -16.57 3.52 -10.87
C GLY A 339 -15.68 3.85 -12.08
N LEU A 340 -14.45 3.31 -12.12
CA LEU A 340 -13.48 3.55 -13.19
C LEU A 340 -13.45 2.38 -14.17
N ASP A 341 -13.23 2.67 -15.45
CA ASP A 341 -13.01 1.64 -16.48
C ASP A 341 -11.51 1.35 -16.59
N VAL A 342 -11.12 0.09 -16.36
CA VAL A 342 -9.73 -0.36 -16.43
C VAL A 342 -9.07 -0.07 -17.78
N ARG A 343 -9.85 -0.05 -18.87
CA ARG A 343 -9.40 0.19 -20.25
C ARG A 343 -8.95 1.63 -20.50
N ASP A 344 -9.33 2.56 -19.66
CA ASP A 344 -8.90 3.96 -19.77
C ASP A 344 -7.47 4.18 -19.29
N PHE A 345 -6.88 3.20 -18.61
CA PHE A 345 -5.60 3.32 -17.94
C PHE A 345 -4.45 2.67 -18.73
N ARG A 346 -3.26 3.20 -18.48
CA ARG A 346 -2.00 2.48 -18.61
C ARG A 346 -1.65 1.86 -17.26
N MET A 347 -0.79 0.84 -17.26
CA MET A 347 -0.31 0.23 -16.03
C MET A 347 1.17 0.56 -15.84
N VAL A 348 1.59 0.89 -14.63
CA VAL A 348 3.00 0.89 -14.21
C VAL A 348 3.24 -0.40 -13.47
N THR A 349 4.09 -1.26 -13.99
CA THR A 349 4.45 -2.53 -13.36
C THR A 349 5.88 -2.51 -12.85
N PHE A 350 6.07 -3.05 -11.66
CA PHE A 350 7.36 -3.07 -10.97
C PHE A 350 7.42 -4.24 -9.98
N GLY A 351 8.49 -4.29 -9.16
CA GLY A 351 8.81 -5.49 -8.38
C GLY A 351 9.52 -6.56 -9.23
N GLY A 352 10.09 -7.56 -8.58
CA GLY A 352 10.91 -8.58 -9.24
C GLY A 352 10.17 -9.46 -10.25
N SER A 353 8.85 -9.65 -10.11
CA SER A 353 8.03 -10.47 -11.00
C SER A 353 6.99 -9.67 -11.80
N GLY A 354 6.84 -8.37 -11.55
CA GLY A 354 5.74 -7.57 -12.11
C GLY A 354 5.72 -7.53 -13.65
N SER A 355 6.89 -7.36 -14.27
CA SER A 355 7.01 -7.25 -15.72
C SER A 355 6.80 -8.56 -16.51
N LEU A 356 6.90 -9.71 -15.83
CA LEU A 356 6.82 -11.04 -16.47
C LEU A 356 5.45 -11.32 -17.13
N LEU A 357 4.38 -10.73 -16.63
CA LEU A 357 3.02 -10.88 -17.16
C LEU A 357 2.48 -9.59 -17.83
N ALA A 358 3.32 -8.57 -18.02
CA ALA A 358 2.90 -7.26 -18.51
C ALA A 358 2.10 -7.33 -19.82
N CYS A 359 2.62 -7.95 -20.87
CA CYS A 359 1.91 -8.10 -22.16
C CYS A 359 0.57 -8.86 -21.98
N ARG A 360 0.56 -9.92 -21.17
CA ARG A 360 -0.66 -10.70 -20.95
C ARG A 360 -1.74 -9.91 -20.22
N LEU A 361 -1.36 -9.06 -19.26
CA LEU A 361 -2.30 -8.19 -18.57
C LEU A 361 -2.89 -7.12 -19.50
N VAL A 362 -2.11 -6.59 -20.46
CA VAL A 362 -2.64 -5.72 -21.52
C VAL A 362 -3.76 -6.42 -22.29
N ASP A 363 -3.52 -7.66 -22.73
CA ASP A 363 -4.51 -8.44 -23.50
C ASP A 363 -5.77 -8.74 -22.69
N VAL A 364 -5.62 -9.21 -21.45
CA VAL A 364 -6.76 -9.63 -20.59
C VAL A 364 -7.63 -8.45 -20.16
N LEU A 365 -7.02 -7.29 -19.95
CA LEU A 365 -7.70 -6.10 -19.42
C LEU A 365 -8.06 -5.07 -20.49
N GLY A 366 -7.45 -5.16 -21.68
CA GLY A 366 -7.59 -4.15 -22.74
C GLY A 366 -6.94 -2.81 -22.35
N LEU A 367 -5.79 -2.86 -21.64
CA LEU A 367 -5.08 -1.66 -21.22
C LEU A 367 -4.48 -0.91 -22.41
N LYS A 368 -4.30 0.39 -22.29
CA LYS A 368 -3.61 1.22 -23.29
C LYS A 368 -2.11 0.93 -23.44
N GLY A 369 -1.54 0.18 -22.52
CA GLY A 369 -0.13 -0.22 -22.48
C GLY A 369 0.41 -0.31 -21.06
N VAL A 370 1.70 -0.63 -20.96
CA VAL A 370 2.42 -0.79 -19.68
C VAL A 370 3.70 0.02 -19.70
N LEU A 371 3.99 0.70 -18.61
CA LEU A 371 5.27 1.32 -18.32
C LEU A 371 6.04 0.44 -17.34
N VAL A 372 7.26 0.03 -17.69
CA VAL A 372 8.20 -0.65 -16.80
C VAL A 372 9.32 0.32 -16.45
N PRO A 373 9.40 0.82 -15.22
CA PRO A 373 10.44 1.77 -14.79
C PRO A 373 11.85 1.18 -14.90
N VAL A 374 12.85 2.03 -14.89
CA VAL A 374 14.25 1.61 -14.70
C VAL A 374 14.38 1.00 -13.30
N ASN A 375 15.12 -0.12 -13.18
CA ASN A 375 15.30 -0.85 -11.93
C ASN A 375 13.95 -1.15 -11.21
N PRO A 376 13.00 -1.81 -11.86
CA PRO A 376 11.64 -1.97 -11.33
C PRO A 376 11.61 -2.69 -9.98
N GLY A 377 12.58 -3.55 -9.68
CA GLY A 377 12.72 -4.21 -8.38
C GLY A 377 12.96 -3.24 -7.21
N ASN A 378 13.43 -2.02 -7.48
CA ASN A 378 13.77 -1.01 -6.48
C ASN A 378 12.80 0.20 -6.47
N LEU A 379 11.72 0.18 -7.26
CA LEU A 379 10.82 1.33 -7.38
C LEU A 379 10.17 1.70 -6.04
N SER A 380 9.79 0.73 -5.21
CA SER A 380 9.25 1.00 -3.87
C SER A 380 10.27 1.71 -2.98
N ALA A 381 11.55 1.36 -3.06
CA ALA A 381 12.61 2.08 -2.35
C ALA A 381 12.83 3.49 -2.91
N PHE A 382 12.77 3.66 -4.24
CA PHE A 382 12.83 4.98 -4.88
C PHE A 382 11.63 5.85 -4.46
N GLY A 383 10.44 5.27 -4.34
CA GLY A 383 9.24 5.97 -3.87
C GLY A 383 9.40 6.61 -2.50
N LEU A 384 10.21 6.03 -1.60
CA LEU A 384 10.53 6.63 -0.29
C LEU A 384 11.22 8.00 -0.40
N LEU A 385 11.92 8.25 -1.48
CA LEU A 385 12.61 9.52 -1.74
C LEU A 385 11.69 10.59 -2.33
N THR A 386 10.44 10.24 -2.66
CA THR A 386 9.51 11.13 -3.38
C THR A 386 8.41 11.71 -2.47
N VAL A 387 8.45 11.42 -1.17
CA VAL A 387 7.36 11.68 -0.24
C VAL A 387 7.68 12.80 0.73
N ASP A 388 6.66 13.54 1.11
CA ASP A 388 6.75 14.59 2.12
C ASP A 388 6.49 14.04 3.53
N VAL A 389 6.95 14.75 4.55
CA VAL A 389 6.49 14.51 5.93
C VAL A 389 5.00 14.83 6.01
N ARG A 390 4.20 13.91 6.54
CA ARG A 390 2.74 14.07 6.65
C ARG A 390 2.22 13.60 7.98
N ASN A 391 1.57 14.52 8.69
CA ASN A 391 0.94 14.28 9.99
C ASN A 391 -0.56 14.48 9.87
N ASP A 392 -1.37 13.42 10.08
CA ASP A 392 -2.82 13.48 9.99
C ASP A 392 -3.45 13.57 11.37
N TYR A 393 -4.32 14.54 11.53
CA TYR A 393 -5.12 14.77 12.74
C TYR A 393 -6.59 14.73 12.39
N VAL A 394 -7.38 14.07 13.22
CA VAL A 394 -8.82 13.92 12.99
C VAL A 394 -9.59 14.15 14.27
N ARG A 395 -10.77 14.73 14.12
CA ARG A 395 -11.75 14.84 15.21
C ARG A 395 -13.15 14.58 14.68
N THR A 396 -13.87 13.69 15.34
CA THR A 396 -15.29 13.49 15.09
C THR A 396 -16.08 14.70 15.57
N ALA A 397 -16.87 15.28 14.66
CA ALA A 397 -17.73 16.45 14.91
C ALA A 397 -19.04 16.24 14.13
N VAL A 398 -19.92 15.37 14.66
CA VAL A 398 -21.16 14.99 13.97
C VAL A 398 -22.16 16.14 14.04
N ALA A 399 -22.52 16.68 12.88
CA ALA A 399 -23.55 17.70 12.75
C ALA A 399 -24.22 17.64 11.38
N ARG A 400 -25.52 17.87 11.33
CA ARG A 400 -26.21 18.05 10.04
C ARG A 400 -25.83 19.40 9.45
N HIS A 401 -25.75 19.47 8.14
CA HIS A 401 -25.36 20.69 7.43
C HIS A 401 -26.29 21.87 7.72
N ASP A 402 -27.60 21.63 7.82
CA ASP A 402 -28.60 22.65 8.17
C ASP A 402 -28.52 23.15 9.62
N ARG A 403 -27.71 22.53 10.47
CA ARG A 403 -27.51 22.86 11.89
C ARG A 403 -26.03 22.98 12.25
N LEU A 404 -25.19 23.21 11.25
CA LEU A 404 -23.73 23.27 11.45
C LEU A 404 -23.36 24.52 12.22
N ASP A 405 -22.69 24.36 13.36
CA ASP A 405 -22.08 25.45 14.09
C ASP A 405 -20.71 25.78 13.48
N LEU A 406 -20.67 26.82 12.64
CA LEU A 406 -19.45 27.24 11.95
C LEU A 406 -18.34 27.67 12.91
N ALA A 407 -18.70 28.23 14.08
CA ALA A 407 -17.71 28.64 15.08
C ALA A 407 -17.04 27.40 15.72
N GLU A 408 -17.80 26.34 16.01
CA GLU A 408 -17.26 25.10 16.53
C GLU A 408 -16.41 24.37 15.45
N VAL A 409 -16.85 24.35 14.18
CA VAL A 409 -16.05 23.83 13.06
C VAL A 409 -14.71 24.56 12.96
N ALA A 410 -14.72 25.90 12.98
CA ALA A 410 -13.50 26.70 12.94
C ALA A 410 -12.57 26.38 14.11
N LYS A 411 -13.10 26.33 15.32
CA LYS A 411 -12.34 26.01 16.54
C LYS A 411 -11.70 24.62 16.46
N VAL A 412 -12.42 23.61 15.97
CA VAL A 412 -11.87 22.25 15.78
C VAL A 412 -10.74 22.26 14.75
N LEU A 413 -10.93 22.92 13.60
CA LEU A 413 -9.89 23.03 12.58
C LEU A 413 -8.65 23.76 13.09
N ASP A 414 -8.81 24.83 13.86
CA ASP A 414 -7.71 25.58 14.47
C ASP A 414 -6.92 24.72 15.46
N GLN A 415 -7.61 23.91 16.29
CA GLN A 415 -6.96 22.97 17.19
C GLN A 415 -6.16 21.89 16.44
N LEU A 416 -6.74 21.28 15.41
CA LEU A 416 -6.07 20.30 14.58
C LEU A 416 -4.87 20.90 13.82
N THR A 417 -5.00 22.15 13.36
CA THR A 417 -3.92 22.89 12.72
C THR A 417 -2.77 23.14 13.69
N ALA A 418 -3.08 23.53 14.94
CA ALA A 418 -2.06 23.73 15.96
C ALA A 418 -1.34 22.41 16.34
N GLU A 419 -2.05 21.29 16.40
CA GLU A 419 -1.46 19.98 16.61
C GLU A 419 -0.50 19.59 15.46
N ALA A 420 -0.93 19.86 14.21
CA ALA A 420 -0.11 19.62 13.00
C ALA A 420 1.11 20.54 12.96
N ASP A 421 0.95 21.82 13.29
CA ASP A 421 2.05 22.80 13.34
C ASP A 421 3.12 22.41 14.35
N ALA A 422 2.70 22.05 15.58
CA ALA A 422 3.62 21.59 16.62
C ALA A 422 4.37 20.30 16.23
N ALA A 423 3.74 19.41 15.46
CA ALA A 423 4.42 18.23 14.94
C ALA A 423 5.48 18.59 13.89
N LEU A 424 5.15 19.45 12.93
CA LEU A 424 6.10 19.90 11.91
C LEU A 424 7.25 20.72 12.52
N GLU A 425 7.00 21.45 13.61
CA GLU A 425 8.06 22.10 14.37
C GLU A 425 9.04 21.12 14.98
N ARG A 426 8.55 20.05 15.62
CA ARG A 426 9.41 18.98 16.17
C ARG A 426 10.20 18.26 15.08
N GLU A 427 9.65 18.15 13.86
CA GLU A 427 10.31 17.60 12.68
C GLU A 427 11.34 18.57 12.05
N GLY A 428 11.43 19.81 12.55
CA GLY A 428 12.43 20.80 12.13
C GLY A 428 12.04 21.65 10.93
N PHE A 429 10.77 21.64 10.50
CA PHE A 429 10.31 22.50 9.40
C PHE A 429 10.08 23.93 9.88
N PRO A 430 10.68 24.95 9.22
CA PRO A 430 10.41 26.34 9.54
C PRO A 430 8.99 26.74 9.10
N PRO A 431 8.35 27.71 9.77
CA PRO A 431 6.95 28.10 9.49
C PRO A 431 6.60 28.35 8.02
N PRO A 432 7.47 28.97 7.17
CA PRO A 432 7.15 29.21 5.76
C PRO A 432 7.06 27.94 4.90
N GLU A 433 7.65 26.85 5.35
CA GLU A 433 7.63 25.56 4.62
C GLU A 433 6.47 24.66 5.06
N ARG A 434 5.81 24.98 6.17
CA ARG A 434 4.69 24.19 6.70
C ARG A 434 3.45 24.43 5.86
N ARG A 435 2.78 23.35 5.43
CA ARG A 435 1.53 23.40 4.67
C ARG A 435 0.47 22.60 5.41
N TYR A 436 -0.79 22.97 5.19
CA TYR A 436 -1.93 22.31 5.85
C TYR A 436 -2.98 21.99 4.80
N VAL A 437 -3.47 20.76 4.78
CA VAL A 437 -4.58 20.32 3.94
C VAL A 437 -5.75 20.01 4.85
N ARG A 438 -6.87 20.71 4.65
CA ARG A 438 -8.12 20.52 5.39
C ARG A 438 -9.05 19.63 4.61
N THR A 439 -9.63 18.60 5.25
CA THR A 439 -10.66 17.73 4.65
C THR A 439 -11.78 17.47 5.64
N ALA A 440 -12.97 17.15 5.12
CA ALA A 440 -14.10 16.69 5.91
C ALA A 440 -14.59 15.34 5.39
N ASP A 441 -14.99 14.45 6.31
CA ASP A 441 -15.73 13.24 5.97
C ASP A 441 -17.22 13.52 6.13
N LEU A 442 -17.98 13.40 5.04
CA LEU A 442 -19.43 13.66 5.00
C LEU A 442 -20.19 12.41 4.55
N ARG A 443 -21.47 12.36 4.89
CA ARG A 443 -22.39 11.33 4.41
C ARG A 443 -23.80 11.91 4.28
N TYR A 444 -24.71 11.21 3.61
CA TYR A 444 -26.12 11.49 3.78
C TYR A 444 -26.59 10.95 5.13
N PHE A 445 -27.44 11.71 5.79
CA PHE A 445 -27.98 11.33 7.11
C PHE A 445 -28.63 9.94 7.05
N GLY A 446 -28.18 9.06 7.94
CA GLY A 446 -28.63 7.66 8.00
C GLY A 446 -27.78 6.68 7.18
N GLN A 447 -26.84 7.13 6.35
CA GLN A 447 -25.87 6.25 5.71
C GLN A 447 -24.74 5.84 6.65
N ALA A 448 -24.17 4.66 6.40
CA ALA A 448 -23.06 4.15 7.20
C ALA A 448 -21.69 4.57 6.67
N SER A 449 -21.57 4.79 5.36
CA SER A 449 -20.29 5.13 4.69
C SER A 449 -20.13 6.64 4.56
N GLU A 450 -18.92 7.10 4.82
CA GLU A 450 -18.53 8.51 4.66
C GLU A 450 -17.74 8.69 3.36
N VAL A 451 -17.85 9.89 2.77
CA VAL A 451 -17.06 10.34 1.62
C VAL A 451 -16.21 11.51 2.07
N ARG A 452 -14.90 11.43 1.80
CA ARG A 452 -13.94 12.49 2.11
C ARG A 452 -13.90 13.51 0.99
N VAL A 453 -13.99 14.79 1.37
CA VAL A 453 -13.84 15.93 0.45
C VAL A 453 -12.85 16.94 1.00
N GLU A 454 -12.14 17.61 0.10
CA GLU A 454 -11.27 18.72 0.49
C GLU A 454 -12.10 19.95 0.88
N MET A 455 -11.57 20.67 1.88
CA MET A 455 -12.05 21.98 2.28
C MET A 455 -11.05 23.01 1.77
N GLY A 456 -11.51 24.09 1.19
CA GLY A 456 -10.63 25.18 0.79
C GLY A 456 -9.88 25.81 1.97
N ASP A 457 -8.81 26.51 1.66
CA ASP A 457 -8.09 27.34 2.63
C ASP A 457 -8.89 28.61 2.93
N GLY A 458 -8.82 29.09 4.17
CA GLY A 458 -9.47 30.32 4.57
C GLY A 458 -10.44 30.19 5.74
N PRO A 459 -11.20 31.26 6.05
CA PRO A 459 -12.14 31.27 7.18
C PRO A 459 -13.33 30.34 6.90
N VAL A 460 -13.83 29.71 7.96
CA VAL A 460 -15.03 28.87 7.90
C VAL A 460 -16.26 29.77 7.80
N THR A 461 -16.84 29.86 6.60
CA THR A 461 -18.04 30.64 6.30
C THR A 461 -19.16 29.73 5.80
N VAL A 462 -20.36 30.29 5.64
CA VAL A 462 -21.50 29.58 5.04
C VAL A 462 -21.15 29.13 3.62
N GLU A 463 -20.55 30.02 2.83
CA GLU A 463 -20.16 29.74 1.44
C GLU A 463 -19.14 28.62 1.35
N LEU A 464 -18.18 28.54 2.29
CA LEU A 464 -17.24 27.42 2.35
C LEU A 464 -17.96 26.12 2.71
N ALA A 465 -18.83 26.15 3.69
CA ALA A 465 -19.60 24.96 4.10
C ALA A 465 -20.47 24.43 2.95
N ASP A 466 -21.15 25.32 2.23
CA ASP A 466 -21.94 24.97 1.04
C ASP A 466 -21.07 24.42 -0.10
N ALA A 467 -19.89 24.99 -0.34
CA ALA A 467 -18.95 24.49 -1.33
C ALA A 467 -18.48 23.05 -0.99
N VAL A 468 -18.22 22.78 0.30
CA VAL A 468 -17.84 21.43 0.78
C VAL A 468 -19.00 20.45 0.61
N ALA A 469 -20.24 20.83 0.91
CA ALA A 469 -21.41 19.99 0.70
C ALA A 469 -21.64 19.70 -0.81
N ASN A 470 -21.44 20.68 -1.68
CA ASN A 470 -21.51 20.50 -3.13
C ASN A 470 -20.40 19.57 -3.64
N ALA A 471 -19.18 19.71 -3.14
CA ALA A 471 -18.08 18.80 -3.46
C ALA A 471 -18.40 17.35 -3.02
N PHE A 472 -19.04 17.19 -1.86
CA PHE A 472 -19.53 15.88 -1.40
C PHE A 472 -20.57 15.29 -2.36
N HIS A 473 -21.56 16.06 -2.81
CA HIS A 473 -22.56 15.57 -3.78
C HIS A 473 -21.89 15.09 -5.07
N ALA A 474 -20.94 15.86 -5.60
CA ALA A 474 -20.20 15.51 -6.80
C ALA A 474 -19.39 14.21 -6.63
N GLU A 475 -18.67 14.10 -5.51
CA GLU A 475 -17.84 12.94 -5.22
C GLU A 475 -18.70 11.69 -4.92
N HIS A 476 -19.84 11.85 -4.23
CA HIS A 476 -20.78 10.75 -4.00
C HIS A 476 -21.38 10.24 -5.31
N ARG A 477 -21.75 11.15 -6.23
CA ARG A 477 -22.21 10.77 -7.58
C ARG A 477 -21.12 10.03 -8.36
N ARG A 478 -19.87 10.48 -8.25
CA ARG A 478 -18.73 9.84 -8.90
C ARG A 478 -18.51 8.41 -8.38
N LEU A 479 -18.63 8.20 -7.06
CA LEU A 479 -18.36 6.91 -6.41
C LEU A 479 -19.53 5.92 -6.56
N TYR A 480 -20.77 6.41 -6.44
CA TYR A 480 -21.96 5.55 -6.31
C TYR A 480 -22.95 5.68 -7.48
N GLY A 481 -22.71 6.61 -8.41
CA GLY A 481 -23.57 6.83 -9.57
C GLY A 481 -24.81 7.69 -9.31
N TYR A 482 -25.01 8.18 -8.08
CA TYR A 482 -26.16 9.04 -7.70
C TYR A 482 -25.75 10.02 -6.60
N ASP A 483 -26.55 11.08 -6.43
CA ASP A 483 -26.55 11.98 -5.30
C ASP A 483 -27.97 12.47 -4.97
N PHE A 484 -28.09 13.26 -3.92
CA PHE A 484 -29.34 13.87 -3.49
C PHE A 484 -29.24 15.42 -3.41
N ALA A 485 -28.42 16.02 -4.29
CA ALA A 485 -28.33 17.47 -4.36
C ALA A 485 -29.72 18.07 -4.67
N GLY A 486 -30.19 19.00 -3.82
CA GLY A 486 -31.51 19.62 -3.96
C GLY A 486 -32.69 18.80 -3.44
N ASP A 487 -32.48 17.64 -2.82
CA ASP A 487 -33.55 16.90 -2.12
C ASP A 487 -33.50 17.22 -0.61
N ASP A 488 -34.39 18.08 -0.15
CA ASP A 488 -34.49 18.52 1.24
C ASP A 488 -34.74 17.39 2.25
N ARG A 489 -35.17 16.20 1.76
CA ARG A 489 -35.41 15.02 2.61
C ARG A 489 -34.12 14.28 2.94
N GLN A 490 -33.05 14.49 2.16
CA GLN A 490 -31.75 13.84 2.31
C GLN A 490 -30.70 14.88 2.72
N GLN A 491 -30.56 15.04 4.04
CA GLN A 491 -29.62 16.00 4.60
C GLN A 491 -28.18 15.48 4.59
N VAL A 492 -27.23 16.35 4.28
CA VAL A 492 -25.80 16.08 4.43
C VAL A 492 -25.44 16.14 5.92
N GLU A 493 -24.70 15.16 6.39
CA GLU A 493 -24.17 15.09 7.75
C GLU A 493 -22.64 15.14 7.70
N TRP A 494 -22.06 16.11 8.39
CA TRP A 494 -20.64 16.19 8.68
C TRP A 494 -20.31 15.18 9.76
N VAL A 495 -19.21 14.44 9.62
CA VAL A 495 -18.85 13.36 10.56
C VAL A 495 -17.50 13.62 11.18
N ASN A 496 -16.46 13.81 10.38
CA ASN A 496 -15.12 14.09 10.86
C ASN A 496 -14.55 15.34 10.18
N LEU A 497 -13.75 16.09 10.93
CA LEU A 497 -12.89 17.15 10.43
C LEU A 497 -11.44 16.69 10.53
N ARG A 498 -10.64 16.98 9.51
CA ARG A 498 -9.25 16.55 9.42
C ARG A 498 -8.33 17.67 8.99
N VAL A 499 -7.13 17.66 9.53
CA VAL A 499 -6.01 18.49 9.07
C VAL A 499 -4.78 17.60 8.87
N THR A 500 -4.19 17.67 7.69
CA THR A 500 -2.89 17.05 7.39
C THR A 500 -1.84 18.15 7.36
N GLY A 501 -0.88 18.11 8.28
CA GLY A 501 0.34 18.91 8.21
C GLY A 501 1.32 18.30 7.22
N VAL A 502 1.88 19.12 6.32
CA VAL A 502 2.81 18.68 5.28
C VAL A 502 4.11 19.47 5.38
N GLY A 503 5.23 18.77 5.60
CA GLY A 503 6.60 19.28 5.54
C GLY A 503 7.26 18.78 4.26
N PRO A 504 7.59 19.65 3.27
CA PRO A 504 8.12 19.23 1.99
C PRO A 504 9.54 18.69 2.12
N ILE A 505 9.82 17.55 1.47
CA ILE A 505 11.17 17.00 1.34
C ILE A 505 11.65 17.23 -0.09
N ARG A 506 12.96 17.51 -0.22
CA ARG A 506 13.58 17.65 -1.55
C ARG A 506 13.50 16.30 -2.28
N ARG A 507 12.82 16.31 -3.42
CA ARG A 507 12.64 15.13 -4.26
C ARG A 507 13.86 14.92 -5.17
N PRO A 508 14.21 13.64 -5.51
CA PRO A 508 15.22 13.37 -6.54
C PRO A 508 14.71 13.83 -7.90
N GLU A 509 15.64 14.30 -8.72
CA GLU A 509 15.38 14.58 -10.12
C GLU A 509 15.55 13.30 -10.94
N LEU A 510 14.64 13.04 -11.88
CA LEU A 510 14.80 11.95 -12.84
C LEU A 510 15.84 12.39 -13.90
N VAL A 511 16.81 11.53 -14.12
CA VAL A 511 17.87 11.79 -15.09
C VAL A 511 17.45 11.27 -16.46
N GLU A 512 17.57 12.09 -17.49
CA GLU A 512 17.36 11.66 -18.87
C GLU A 512 18.54 10.78 -19.33
N VAL A 513 18.21 9.75 -20.10
CA VAL A 513 19.22 8.86 -20.72
C VAL A 513 19.58 9.35 -22.11
N ASP A 514 20.76 9.01 -22.58
CA ASP A 514 21.20 9.33 -23.92
C ASP A 514 20.28 8.74 -24.99
N ALA A 515 20.22 9.39 -26.15
CA ALA A 515 19.49 8.88 -27.31
C ALA A 515 20.04 7.52 -27.75
N GLY A 516 19.15 6.59 -28.04
CA GLY A 516 19.50 5.26 -28.52
C GLY A 516 20.17 5.29 -29.89
N THR A 517 21.00 4.30 -30.16
CA THR A 517 21.67 4.12 -31.45
C THR A 517 21.04 2.99 -32.28
N GLY A 518 19.89 2.48 -31.83
CA GLY A 518 19.18 1.35 -32.37
C GLY A 518 19.29 0.12 -31.47
N ALA A 519 18.16 -0.54 -31.19
CA ALA A 519 18.08 -1.64 -30.22
C ALA A 519 19.04 -2.80 -30.52
N GLU A 520 19.41 -3.05 -31.79
CA GLU A 520 20.35 -4.13 -32.16
C GLU A 520 21.72 -4.00 -31.49
N THR A 521 22.14 -2.80 -31.09
CA THR A 521 23.40 -2.61 -30.35
C THR A 521 23.36 -3.16 -28.94
N ALA A 522 22.16 -3.29 -28.36
CA ALA A 522 21.92 -3.87 -27.05
C ALA A 522 21.64 -5.38 -27.08
N ARG A 523 21.63 -6.01 -28.26
CA ARG A 523 21.34 -7.41 -28.42
C ARG A 523 22.52 -8.28 -27.96
N THR A 524 22.26 -9.17 -27.00
CA THR A 524 23.26 -10.08 -26.41
C THR A 524 23.17 -11.50 -26.94
N GLY A 525 22.03 -11.88 -27.55
CA GLY A 525 21.86 -13.23 -28.07
C GLY A 525 20.44 -13.54 -28.55
N THR A 526 20.18 -14.85 -28.59
CA THR A 526 18.86 -15.40 -28.93
C THR A 526 18.59 -16.60 -28.04
N ARG A 527 17.35 -16.70 -27.54
CA ARG A 527 16.89 -17.81 -26.70
C ARG A 527 15.57 -18.35 -27.21
N SER A 528 15.35 -19.67 -27.09
CA SER A 528 14.06 -20.27 -27.37
C SER A 528 13.09 -19.96 -26.23
N VAL A 529 11.96 -19.37 -26.55
CA VAL A 529 10.93 -18.96 -25.58
C VAL A 529 9.55 -19.41 -26.02
N TRP A 530 8.75 -19.92 -25.08
CA TRP A 530 7.36 -20.28 -25.33
C TRP A 530 6.45 -19.09 -25.02
N PHE A 531 5.76 -18.58 -26.04
CA PHE A 531 4.82 -17.46 -25.90
C PHE A 531 3.34 -17.87 -25.96
N GLY A 532 3.03 -19.15 -25.81
CA GLY A 532 1.65 -19.63 -25.70
C GLY A 532 1.27 -20.75 -26.66
N GLU A 533 1.75 -20.74 -27.91
CA GLU A 533 1.38 -21.75 -28.92
C GLU A 533 2.57 -22.57 -29.42
N GLN A 534 3.74 -21.96 -29.47
CA GLN A 534 4.94 -22.59 -30.01
C GLN A 534 6.22 -22.02 -29.40
N TRP A 535 7.29 -22.81 -29.48
CA TRP A 535 8.64 -22.33 -29.21
C TRP A 535 9.08 -21.37 -30.32
N SER A 536 9.53 -20.19 -29.96
CA SER A 536 9.98 -19.16 -30.89
C SER A 536 11.40 -18.71 -30.53
N PRO A 537 12.27 -18.44 -31.50
CA PRO A 537 13.54 -17.78 -31.24
C PRO A 537 13.25 -16.32 -30.86
N ALA A 538 13.54 -15.95 -29.63
CA ALA A 538 13.40 -14.59 -29.11
C ALA A 538 14.78 -13.93 -29.02
N ALA A 539 14.92 -12.71 -29.54
CA ALA A 539 16.12 -11.91 -29.34
C ALA A 539 16.24 -11.49 -27.87
N VAL A 540 17.45 -11.53 -27.33
CA VAL A 540 17.74 -11.14 -25.94
C VAL A 540 18.50 -9.82 -25.95
N TYR A 541 18.02 -8.85 -25.17
CA TYR A 541 18.60 -7.52 -25.06
C TYR A 541 19.03 -7.22 -23.64
N ASP A 542 20.15 -6.54 -23.47
CA ASP A 542 20.57 -5.95 -22.21
C ASP A 542 19.95 -4.55 -22.08
N ARG A 543 19.09 -4.34 -21.09
CA ARG A 543 18.42 -3.07 -20.86
C ARG A 543 19.40 -1.92 -20.65
N ALA A 544 20.55 -2.16 -20.01
CA ALA A 544 21.54 -1.13 -19.72
C ALA A 544 22.17 -0.51 -20.97
N LEU A 545 22.06 -1.17 -22.12
CA LEU A 545 22.59 -0.74 -23.41
C LEU A 545 21.53 -0.06 -24.30
N LEU A 546 20.26 -0.05 -23.89
CA LEU A 546 19.18 0.61 -24.60
C LEU A 546 19.13 2.11 -24.24
N GLY A 547 18.99 2.96 -25.24
CA GLY A 547 18.86 4.40 -25.09
C GLY A 547 17.48 4.94 -25.49
N ALA A 548 17.22 6.21 -25.21
CA ALA A 548 15.94 6.87 -25.52
C ALA A 548 15.59 6.75 -27.01
N GLY A 549 14.37 6.32 -27.31
CA GLY A 549 13.87 6.09 -28.67
C GLY A 549 14.20 4.72 -29.27
N ASP A 550 14.99 3.87 -28.59
CA ASP A 550 15.18 2.49 -29.05
C ASP A 550 13.87 1.69 -28.93
N VAL A 551 13.59 0.84 -29.94
CA VAL A 551 12.38 0.02 -30.00
C VAL A 551 12.76 -1.46 -30.11
N VAL A 552 12.30 -2.26 -29.16
CA VAL A 552 12.44 -3.73 -29.16
C VAL A 552 11.11 -4.35 -29.56
N THR A 553 11.05 -4.99 -30.72
CA THR A 553 9.85 -5.69 -31.19
C THR A 553 9.88 -7.16 -30.77
N GLY A 554 8.74 -7.68 -30.32
CA GLY A 554 8.59 -9.09 -29.94
C GLY A 554 8.49 -10.03 -31.17
N PRO A 555 8.84 -11.32 -31.03
CA PRO A 555 9.22 -11.99 -29.78
C PRO A 555 10.64 -11.64 -29.29
N ALA A 556 10.76 -11.13 -28.09
CA ALA A 556 12.02 -10.74 -27.50
C ALA A 556 12.00 -10.88 -25.96
N VAL A 557 13.17 -10.79 -25.34
CA VAL A 557 13.33 -10.70 -23.89
C VAL A 557 14.33 -9.58 -23.59
N ILE A 558 13.94 -8.65 -22.72
CA ILE A 558 14.81 -7.60 -22.22
C ILE A 558 15.23 -7.99 -20.81
N GLU A 559 16.52 -8.12 -20.58
CA GLU A 559 17.11 -8.51 -19.28
C GLU A 559 17.70 -7.30 -18.57
N GLU A 560 17.50 -7.28 -17.27
CA GLU A 560 18.04 -6.29 -16.33
C GLU A 560 18.50 -7.03 -15.07
N PHE A 561 19.41 -6.47 -14.29
CA PHE A 561 19.99 -7.10 -13.10
C PHE A 561 18.93 -7.75 -12.18
N GLY A 562 17.85 -7.06 -11.87
CA GLY A 562 16.80 -7.51 -10.95
C GLY A 562 15.45 -7.83 -11.60
N SER A 563 15.35 -7.83 -12.94
CA SER A 563 14.08 -8.00 -13.64
C SER A 563 14.27 -8.57 -15.04
N THR A 564 13.19 -9.14 -15.57
CA THR A 564 13.13 -9.62 -16.97
C THR A 564 11.79 -9.20 -17.56
N VAL A 565 11.82 -8.67 -18.78
CA VAL A 565 10.63 -8.22 -19.51
C VAL A 565 10.48 -9.05 -20.79
N PRO A 566 9.59 -10.08 -20.80
CA PRO A 566 9.23 -10.78 -22.02
C PRO A 566 8.35 -9.89 -22.90
N VAL A 567 8.83 -9.57 -24.10
CA VAL A 567 8.07 -8.85 -25.12
C VAL A 567 7.41 -9.90 -26.02
N HIS A 568 6.11 -10.06 -25.91
CA HIS A 568 5.35 -11.07 -26.66
C HIS A 568 5.29 -10.72 -28.16
N PRO A 569 5.02 -11.70 -29.05
CA PRO A 569 4.61 -11.39 -30.44
C PRO A 569 3.48 -10.35 -30.46
N HIS A 570 3.49 -9.47 -31.44
CA HIS A 570 2.55 -8.33 -31.57
C HIS A 570 2.65 -7.25 -30.49
N PHE A 571 3.76 -7.22 -29.76
CA PHE A 571 4.11 -6.15 -28.82
C PHE A 571 5.44 -5.52 -29.20
N ALA A 572 5.59 -4.25 -28.83
CA ALA A 572 6.85 -3.53 -28.85
C ALA A 572 7.09 -2.84 -27.52
N ALA A 573 8.36 -2.71 -27.15
CA ALA A 573 8.82 -1.93 -26.03
C ALA A 573 9.66 -0.76 -26.54
N GLU A 574 9.18 0.45 -26.37
CA GLU A 574 9.90 1.71 -26.68
C GLU A 574 10.54 2.25 -25.42
N VAL A 575 11.78 2.71 -25.52
CA VAL A 575 12.51 3.35 -24.42
C VAL A 575 12.16 4.84 -24.39
N ASP A 576 11.60 5.34 -23.28
CA ASP A 576 11.34 6.77 -23.13
C ASP A 576 12.61 7.55 -22.76
N ARG A 577 12.52 8.89 -22.66
CA ARG A 577 13.66 9.77 -22.34
C ARG A 577 14.28 9.50 -20.95
N PHE A 578 13.60 8.82 -20.06
CA PHE A 578 14.09 8.45 -18.73
C PHE A 578 14.56 6.98 -18.64
N GLY A 579 14.60 6.26 -19.79
CA GLY A 579 14.98 4.86 -19.84
C GLY A 579 13.87 3.88 -19.43
N ASN A 580 12.63 4.34 -19.22
CA ASN A 580 11.51 3.43 -18.95
C ASN A 580 11.10 2.70 -20.24
N LEU A 581 10.61 1.46 -20.11
CA LEU A 581 10.08 0.71 -21.25
C LEU A 581 8.57 0.94 -21.35
N MET A 582 8.13 1.41 -22.50
CA MET A 582 6.73 1.60 -22.87
C MET A 582 6.28 0.43 -23.73
N LEU A 583 5.61 -0.57 -23.10
CA LEU A 583 5.07 -1.73 -23.82
C LEU A 583 3.68 -1.42 -24.37
N SER A 584 3.48 -1.66 -25.66
CA SER A 584 2.17 -1.53 -26.33
C SER A 584 2.02 -2.59 -27.44
N ARG A 585 0.78 -2.81 -27.87
CA ARG A 585 0.50 -3.65 -29.05
C ARG A 585 0.89 -2.90 -30.33
N THR A 586 1.52 -3.60 -31.27
CA THR A 586 1.91 -3.06 -32.58
C THR A 586 0.74 -2.87 -33.53
N ASP A 587 -0.34 -3.66 -33.35
CA ASP A 587 -1.57 -3.62 -34.15
C ASP A 587 -2.60 -2.58 -33.65
N ALA A 588 -2.36 -1.93 -32.52
CA ALA A 588 -3.27 -0.90 -31.98
C ALA A 588 -3.25 0.41 -32.80
N GLU A 589 -2.20 0.68 -33.58
CA GLU A 589 -2.12 1.87 -34.46
C GLU A 589 -2.96 1.76 -35.73
N GLU A 590 -3.30 0.56 -36.21
CA GLU A 590 -4.17 0.39 -37.39
C GLU A 590 -5.67 0.57 -37.07
N ALA A 591 -6.09 0.41 -35.83
CA ALA A 591 -7.51 0.54 -35.41
C ALA A 591 -7.94 2.00 -35.12
N THR A 592 -7.00 2.97 -35.13
CA THR A 592 -7.28 4.38 -34.83
C THR A 592 -7.07 5.29 -36.07
N ARG A 593 -6.75 4.73 -37.23
CA ARG A 593 -6.79 5.39 -38.55
C ARG A 593 -7.97 4.86 -39.32
#